data_300e1eb448b7551dfd799b3f6ec6e85c
#
_entry.id   300e1eb448b7551dfd799b3f6ec6e85c
#
_cell.length_a   1.000
_cell.length_b   1.000
_cell.length_c   1.000
_cell.angle_alpha   90.00
_cell.angle_beta   90.00
_cell.angle_gamma   90.00
#
_symmetry.space_group_name_H-M   'P 1'
#
loop_
_entity.id
_entity.type
_entity.pdbx_description
1 polymer ?
#
loop_
_entity_poly.entity_id
_entity_poly.type
_entity_poly.pdbx_seq_one_letter_code
_entity_poly.pdbx_strand_id
1 'polypeptide(L)'
;MPNFEKRSNPRAKLPRKLRIRPSDFYADNFEEIATTVNVSKRGVYFHSEAKIYRVGMCLFVIYPFTSMDDPFKSEYFAEVVRIDELPDGKRGIAIYLRSSI
;
A
#
# COMPACT_ATOMS: atom_id res chain seq x y z
N MET A 1 -32.71 4.42 -6.74
CA MET A 1 -31.95 4.47 -6.83
C MET A 1 -31.46 4.04 -6.79
N PRO A 2 -31.36 4.14 -6.67
CA PRO A 2 -30.53 3.89 -6.48
C PRO A 2 -29.87 3.36 -6.42
N ASN A 3 -29.73 3.28 -6.29
CA ASN A 3 -28.85 2.94 -6.21
C ASN A 3 -28.12 2.71 -6.31
N PHE A 4 -27.83 2.80 -6.25
CA PHE A 4 -26.89 2.76 -6.29
C PHE A 4 -26.27 2.45 -5.80
N GLU A 5 -26.23 2.58 -5.44
CA GLU A 5 -25.58 2.50 -4.91
C GLU A 5 -25.17 1.73 -4.48
N LYS A 6 -25.23 1.30 -4.26
CA LYS A 6 -24.79 0.59 -3.80
C LYS A 6 -23.92 -0.06 -4.01
N ARG A 7 -23.54 -0.01 -4.42
CA ARG A 7 -22.58 -0.38 -4.54
C ARG A 7 -21.75 -0.15 -4.09
N SER A 8 -21.81 0.18 -3.67
CA SER A 8 -21.12 0.52 -3.23
C SER A 8 -20.39 0.16 -2.71
N ASN A 9 -20.06 0.02 -2.58
CA ASN A 9 -19.37 -0.35 -1.98
C ASN A 9 -18.47 -0.18 -1.52
N PRO A 10 -18.44 -0.37 -1.23
CA PRO A 10 -17.69 -0.06 -0.07
C PRO A 10 -16.26 -0.14 -0.19
N ARG A 11 -15.74 -0.51 -1.22
CA ARG A 11 -14.39 -0.42 -1.43
C ARG A 11 -14.06 1.00 -1.48
N ALA A 12 -13.07 1.47 -0.75
CA ALA A 12 -12.71 2.85 -0.71
C ALA A 12 -12.24 3.28 -2.07
N LYS A 13 -12.96 4.18 -2.68
CA LYS A 13 -12.53 4.76 -3.91
C LYS A 13 -11.66 5.96 -3.69
N LEU A 14 -11.69 6.54 -2.50
CA LEU A 14 -10.87 7.69 -2.20
C LEU A 14 -9.44 7.26 -2.05
N PRO A 15 -8.53 7.82 -2.85
CA PRO A 15 -7.12 7.48 -2.70
C PRO A 15 -6.62 7.90 -1.34
N ARG A 16 -5.79 7.08 -0.74
CA ARG A 16 -5.17 7.40 0.52
C ARG A 16 -3.69 7.19 0.39
N LYS A 17 -2.95 7.86 1.25
CA LYS A 17 -1.51 7.71 1.21
C LYS A 17 -1.06 6.63 2.17
N LEU A 18 0.04 5.99 1.83
CA LEU A 18 0.69 5.05 2.70
C LEU A 18 2.18 5.30 2.67
N ARG A 19 2.83 5.08 3.79
CA ARG A 19 4.27 5.22 3.89
C ARG A 19 4.86 3.82 4.03
N ILE A 20 5.84 3.52 3.20
CA ILE A 20 6.37 2.18 3.06
C ILE A 20 7.87 2.22 3.28
N ARG A 21 8.37 1.28 4.06
CA ARG A 21 9.80 1.03 4.10
C ARG A 21 10.05 -0.46 4.25
N PRO A 22 11.10 -0.98 3.66
CA PRO A 22 11.40 -2.40 3.78
C PRO A 22 11.76 -2.76 5.21
N SER A 23 11.40 -3.97 5.61
CA SER A 23 11.84 -4.50 6.88
C SER A 23 13.22 -5.12 6.75
N ASP A 24 13.71 -5.24 5.52
CA ASP A 24 14.96 -5.89 5.20
C ASP A 24 16.06 -4.84 5.18
N PHE A 25 17.15 -5.07 5.88
CA PHE A 25 18.19 -4.07 5.92
C PHE A 25 19.03 -3.99 4.65
N TYR A 26 18.77 -4.83 3.67
CA TYR A 26 19.42 -4.64 2.37
C TYR A 26 18.91 -3.40 1.66
N ALA A 27 17.79 -2.87 2.08
CA ALA A 27 17.24 -1.68 1.47
C ALA A 27 17.02 -0.60 2.51
N ASP A 28 17.95 -0.49 3.43
CA ASP A 28 17.79 0.41 4.53
C ASP A 28 17.59 1.79 4.00
N ASN A 29 17.68 2.60 3.72
CA ASN A 29 17.42 3.98 3.37
C ASN A 29 16.28 4.17 2.36
N PHE A 30 15.64 3.10 1.91
CA PHE A 30 14.53 3.27 1.01
C PHE A 30 13.26 3.57 1.78
N GLU A 31 12.51 4.52 1.28
CA GLU A 31 11.23 4.88 1.87
C GLU A 31 10.40 5.52 0.78
N GLU A 32 9.14 5.17 0.72
CA GLU A 32 8.26 5.72 -0.29
C GLU A 32 6.93 6.10 0.33
N ILE A 33 6.37 7.23 -0.11
CA ILE A 33 5.00 7.59 0.20
C ILE A 33 4.23 7.44 -1.08
N ALA A 34 3.32 6.48 -1.11
CA ALA A 34 2.56 6.17 -2.30
C ALA A 34 1.09 6.47 -2.07
N THR A 35 0.32 6.51 -3.16
CA THR A 35 -1.12 6.72 -3.09
C THR A 35 -1.79 5.43 -3.53
N THR A 36 -2.79 5.00 -2.77
CA THR A 36 -3.48 3.75 -3.08
C THR A 36 -4.27 3.89 -4.36
N VAL A 37 -4.28 2.83 -5.15
CA VAL A 37 -5.14 2.71 -6.32
C VAL A 37 -6.36 1.89 -5.94
N ASN A 38 -6.18 0.87 -5.13
CA ASN A 38 -7.26 -0.01 -4.74
C ASN A 38 -6.96 -0.56 -3.37
N VAL A 39 -8.00 -0.73 -2.56
CA VAL A 39 -7.87 -1.23 -1.21
C VAL A 39 -8.97 -2.24 -0.95
N SER A 40 -8.61 -3.37 -0.38
CA SER A 40 -9.58 -4.36 0.08
C SER A 40 -9.35 -4.55 1.57
N LYS A 41 -9.97 -5.58 2.13
CA LYS A 41 -9.94 -5.75 3.57
C LYS A 41 -8.53 -5.80 4.13
N ARG A 42 -7.64 -6.52 3.48
CA ARG A 42 -6.26 -6.63 3.95
C ARG A 42 -5.25 -6.35 2.86
N GLY A 43 -5.71 -6.01 1.68
CA GLY A 43 -4.82 -5.78 0.56
C GLY A 43 -4.79 -4.34 0.15
N VAL A 44 -3.63 -3.87 -0.25
CA VAL A 44 -3.46 -2.52 -0.77
C VAL A 44 -2.69 -2.62 -2.07
N TYR A 45 -3.14 -1.90 -3.07
CA TYR A 45 -2.50 -1.87 -4.38
C TYR A 45 -2.12 -0.44 -4.70
N PHE A 46 -0.89 -0.23 -5.13
CA PHE A 46 -0.41 1.10 -5.49
C PHE A 46 0.56 0.99 -6.65
N HIS A 47 0.77 2.11 -7.34
CA HIS A 47 1.73 2.19 -8.45
C HIS A 47 3.01 2.82 -7.94
N SER A 48 4.14 2.35 -8.44
CA SER A 48 5.44 2.85 -8.00
C SER A 48 6.42 2.81 -9.15
N GLU A 49 7.33 3.78 -9.18
CA GLU A 49 8.43 3.76 -10.12
C GLU A 49 9.64 3.06 -9.55
N ALA A 50 9.61 2.73 -8.28
CA ALA A 50 10.75 2.09 -7.63
C ALA A 50 10.90 0.66 -8.10
N LYS A 51 12.14 0.24 -8.28
CA LYS A 51 12.45 -1.10 -8.77
C LYS A 51 12.87 -2.04 -7.64
N ILE A 52 12.79 -1.59 -6.42
CA ILE A 52 13.26 -2.35 -5.28
C ILE A 52 12.31 -3.49 -4.88
N TYR A 53 11.03 -3.35 -5.19
CA TYR A 53 10.05 -4.32 -4.71
C TYR A 53 10.19 -5.68 -5.39
N ARG A 54 10.02 -6.72 -4.61
CA ARG A 54 10.02 -8.12 -5.09
C ARG A 54 8.94 -8.87 -4.36
N VAL A 55 8.34 -9.82 -5.04
CA VAL A 55 7.33 -10.69 -4.42
C VAL A 55 7.97 -11.43 -3.24
N GLY A 56 7.29 -11.43 -2.11
CA GLY A 56 7.80 -12.03 -0.88
C GLY A 56 8.51 -11.07 0.02
N MET A 57 8.78 -9.86 -0.45
CA MET A 57 9.47 -8.85 0.33
C MET A 57 8.58 -8.39 1.47
N CYS A 58 9.18 -8.22 2.65
CA CYS A 58 8.45 -7.77 3.83
C CYS A 58 8.65 -6.27 4.03
N LEU A 59 7.60 -5.63 4.48
CA LEU A 59 7.57 -4.17 4.57
C LEU A 59 6.97 -3.74 5.90
N PHE A 60 7.37 -2.55 6.35
CA PHE A 60 6.65 -1.82 7.38
C PHE A 60 5.85 -0.74 6.69
N VAL A 61 4.56 -0.66 6.99
CA VAL A 61 3.64 0.22 6.29
C VAL A 61 2.81 1.00 7.29
N ILE A 62 2.73 2.31 7.10
CA ILE A 62 1.79 3.14 7.85
C ILE A 62 0.64 3.46 6.91
N TYR A 63 -0.56 3.06 7.27
CA TYR A 63 -1.73 3.25 6.43
C TYR A 63 -2.99 3.42 7.25
N PRO A 64 -3.79 4.44 7.00
CA PRO A 64 -3.48 5.57 6.11
C PRO A 64 -2.44 6.49 6.71
N PHE A 65 -1.64 7.10 5.88
CA PHE A 65 -0.56 7.96 6.34
C PHE A 65 -0.97 9.42 6.15
N THR A 66 -0.91 10.19 7.23
CA THR A 66 -1.19 11.62 7.17
C THR A 66 0.07 12.41 7.50
N SER A 67 0.71 12.09 8.61
CA SER A 67 1.97 12.71 8.97
C SER A 67 2.65 11.82 10.00
N MET A 68 3.94 12.01 10.19
CA MET A 68 4.66 11.23 11.18
C MET A 68 4.26 11.61 12.61
N ASP A 69 3.68 12.77 12.77
CA ASP A 69 3.27 13.24 14.10
C ASP A 69 1.87 12.79 14.48
N ASP A 70 1.18 12.10 13.61
CA ASP A 70 -0.18 11.65 13.88
C ASP A 70 -0.14 10.63 15.02
N PRO A 71 -0.77 10.91 16.16
CA PRO A 71 -0.76 9.95 17.27
C PRO A 71 -1.62 8.73 17.01
N PHE A 72 -2.46 8.77 16.00
CA PHE A 72 -3.36 7.67 15.70
C PHE A 72 -2.93 6.89 14.47
N LYS A 73 -1.70 7.08 14.01
CA LYS A 73 -1.24 6.35 12.84
C LYS A 73 -1.23 4.85 13.14
N SER A 74 -1.60 4.07 12.14
CA SER A 74 -1.62 2.62 12.24
C SER A 74 -0.48 2.07 11.42
N GLU A 75 0.30 1.21 12.02
CA GLU A 75 1.46 0.63 11.38
C GLU A 75 1.26 -0.87 11.25
N TYR A 76 1.66 -1.41 10.11
CA TYR A 76 1.46 -2.81 9.78
C TYR A 76 2.75 -3.44 9.28
N PHE A 77 2.84 -4.74 9.52
CA PHE A 77 3.83 -5.57 8.86
C PHE A 77 3.14 -6.16 7.64
N ALA A 78 3.74 -6.01 6.48
CA ALA A 78 3.10 -6.37 5.23
C ALA A 78 4.06 -7.17 4.35
N GLU A 79 3.51 -7.79 3.33
CA GLU A 79 4.28 -8.58 2.39
C GLU A 79 3.85 -8.24 0.98
N VAL A 80 4.81 -8.12 0.06
CA VAL A 80 4.51 -7.95 -1.36
C VAL A 80 4.07 -9.30 -1.91
N VAL A 81 2.84 -9.34 -2.44
CA VAL A 81 2.27 -10.60 -2.91
C VAL A 81 2.14 -10.66 -4.44
N ARG A 82 2.19 -9.52 -5.11
CA ARG A 82 2.11 -9.50 -6.57
C ARG A 82 2.70 -8.21 -7.10
N ILE A 83 3.35 -8.31 -8.24
CA ILE A 83 3.89 -7.14 -8.93
C ILE A 83 3.47 -7.23 -10.40
N ASP A 84 2.87 -6.16 -10.91
CA ASP A 84 2.45 -6.05 -12.29
C ASP A 84 3.34 -5.04 -13.00
N GLU A 85 3.77 -5.38 -14.22
CA GLU A 85 4.47 -4.40 -15.05
C GLU A 85 3.42 -3.61 -15.81
N LEU A 86 3.47 -2.31 -15.73
CA LEU A 86 2.46 -1.44 -16.31
C LEU A 86 2.99 -0.82 -17.60
N PRO A 87 2.07 -0.44 -18.52
CA PRO A 87 2.51 0.09 -19.82
C PRO A 87 3.31 1.38 -19.73
N ASP A 88 3.12 2.16 -18.66
CA ASP A 88 3.80 3.44 -18.52
C ASP A 88 5.19 3.32 -17.88
N GLY A 89 5.68 2.10 -17.71
CA GLY A 89 6.97 1.88 -17.10
C GLY A 89 6.95 1.81 -15.60
N LYS A 90 5.81 2.07 -15.00
CA LYS A 90 5.66 1.89 -13.56
C LYS A 90 5.33 0.45 -13.25
N ARG A 91 5.27 0.13 -11.97
CA ARG A 91 4.91 -1.19 -11.51
C ARG A 91 3.71 -1.08 -10.59
N GLY A 92 2.80 -2.02 -10.70
CA GLY A 92 1.70 -2.13 -9.75
C GLY A 92 2.13 -3.06 -8.64
N ILE A 93 2.05 -2.60 -7.41
CA ILE A 93 2.51 -3.35 -6.24
C ILE A 93 1.31 -3.71 -5.39
N ALA A 94 1.08 -5.01 -5.21
CA ALA A 94 0.02 -5.49 -4.35
C ALA A 94 0.66 -6.00 -3.06
N ILE A 95 0.24 -5.46 -1.94
CA ILE A 95 0.75 -5.86 -0.64
C ILE A 95 -0.39 -6.39 0.21
N TYR A 96 -0.06 -7.29 1.11
CA TYR A 96 -0.99 -7.87 2.05
C TYR A 96 -0.59 -7.43 3.46
N LEU A 97 -1.52 -6.83 4.18
CA LEU A 97 -1.26 -6.37 5.54
C LEU A 97 -1.41 -7.55 6.48
N ARG A 98 -0.30 -8.01 7.03
CA ARG A 98 -0.28 -9.24 7.81
C ARG A 98 -0.73 -9.03 9.24
N SER A 99 -0.15 -8.04 9.91
CA SER A 99 -0.44 -7.79 11.31
C SER A 99 -0.18 -6.34 11.62
N SER A 100 -0.90 -5.82 12.59
CA SER A 100 -0.63 -4.48 13.09
C SER A 100 0.51 -4.54 14.11
N ILE A 101 1.24 -3.49 14.16
CA ILE A 101 2.40 -3.37 15.04
C ILE A 101 2.02 -2.61 16.30
#